data_828a1e45146ac263e43b264fbc0b6acf
#
_entry.id   828a1e45146ac263e43b264fbc0b6acf
#
_cell.length_a   1.000
_cell.length_b   1.000
_cell.length_c   1.000
_cell.angle_alpha   90.00
_cell.angle_beta   90.00
_cell.angle_gamma   90.00
#
_symmetry.space_group_name_H-M   'P 1'
#
loop_
_entity.id
_entity.type
_entity.pdbx_description
1 polymer ?
#
loop_
_entity_poly.entity_id
_entity_poly.type
_entity_poly.pdbx_seq_one_letter_code
_entity_poly.pdbx_strand_id
1 'polypeptide(L)'
;MSFLTSLFGEKNKSTDQIEILDANAFKISISAKNVQLIDVRTALEYRAGHIENAVNIDFFDHANFNENFAGFDREKPMYLYCRSGNRSQRTAKKLLEIGFKKIYDLKGGYKAWS
;
A
#
# COMPACT_ATOMS: atom_id res chain seq x y z
N MET A 1 -19.20 12.66 -25.98
CA MET A 1 -18.11 13.03 -25.14
C MET A 1 -18.06 12.23 -23.84
N SER A 2 -19.11 12.22 -23.13
CA SER A 2 -19.13 11.54 -21.86
C SER A 2 -18.85 10.05 -21.98
N PHE A 3 -19.23 9.43 -23.06
CA PHE A 3 -18.99 8.02 -23.24
C PHE A 3 -17.50 7.69 -23.21
N LEU A 4 -16.74 8.40 -24.02
CA LEU A 4 -15.32 8.17 -24.10
C LEU A 4 -14.63 8.53 -22.80
N THR A 5 -15.05 9.62 -22.23
CA THR A 5 -14.52 10.09 -20.95
C THR A 5 -14.81 9.08 -19.86
N SER A 6 -16.01 8.56 -19.86
CA SER A 6 -16.46 7.60 -18.88
C SER A 6 -15.62 6.31 -18.94
N LEU A 7 -15.34 5.87 -20.15
CA LEU A 7 -14.57 4.68 -20.35
C LEU A 7 -13.15 4.82 -19.82
N PHE A 8 -12.52 5.92 -20.16
CA PHE A 8 -11.18 6.20 -19.68
C PHE A 8 -11.18 6.51 -18.20
N GLY A 9 -12.21 7.14 -17.72
CA GLY A 9 -12.36 7.47 -16.33
C GLY A 9 -12.33 6.25 -15.44
N GLU A 10 -12.99 5.20 -15.84
CA GLU A 10 -13.00 3.97 -15.09
C GLU A 10 -11.63 3.36 -14.99
N LYS A 11 -10.94 3.30 -16.10
CA LYS A 11 -9.60 2.75 -16.17
C LYS A 11 -8.64 3.56 -15.33
N ASN A 12 -8.73 4.88 -15.47
CA ASN A 12 -7.86 5.78 -14.72
C ASN A 12 -8.17 5.80 -13.24
N LYS A 13 -9.43 5.54 -12.90
CA LYS A 13 -9.85 5.51 -11.52
C LYS A 13 -9.09 4.45 -10.74
N SER A 14 -8.94 3.27 -11.34
CA SER A 14 -8.17 2.20 -10.73
C SER A 14 -6.72 2.62 -10.53
N THR A 15 -6.15 3.27 -11.53
CA THR A 15 -4.79 3.77 -11.47
C THR A 15 -4.64 4.86 -10.41
N ASP A 16 -5.64 5.76 -10.34
CA ASP A 16 -5.62 6.85 -9.38
C ASP A 16 -5.73 6.36 -7.94
N GLN A 17 -6.35 5.21 -7.75
CA GLN A 17 -6.50 4.66 -6.41
C GLN A 17 -5.18 4.11 -5.86
N ILE A 18 -4.25 3.76 -6.73
CA ILE A 18 -2.92 3.32 -6.32
C ILE A 18 -1.92 4.34 -6.82
N GLU A 19 -1.24 4.98 -5.89
CA GLU A 19 -0.26 6.00 -6.23
C GLU A 19 1.10 5.61 -5.67
N ILE A 20 2.14 5.68 -6.52
CA ILE A 20 3.49 5.35 -6.12
C ILE A 20 4.19 6.65 -5.72
N LEU A 21 4.70 6.69 -4.49
CA LEU A 21 5.38 7.87 -3.98
C LEU A 21 6.86 7.58 -3.82
N ASP A 22 7.71 8.56 -4.15
CA ASP A 22 9.13 8.41 -3.85
C ASP A 22 9.35 8.50 -2.34
N ALA A 23 10.58 8.21 -1.90
CA ALA A 23 10.88 8.14 -0.47
C ALA A 23 10.59 9.44 0.26
N ASN A 24 10.89 10.59 -0.36
CA ASN A 24 10.63 11.87 0.29
C ASN A 24 9.15 12.13 0.47
N ALA A 25 8.37 11.94 -0.58
CA ALA A 25 6.92 12.15 -0.52
C ALA A 25 6.28 11.18 0.47
N PHE A 26 6.73 9.93 0.45
CA PHE A 26 6.22 8.90 1.36
C PHE A 26 6.51 9.28 2.82
N LYS A 27 7.74 9.70 3.08
CA LYS A 27 8.16 10.08 4.42
C LYS A 27 7.33 11.25 4.96
N ILE A 28 7.09 12.24 4.14
CA ILE A 28 6.27 13.39 4.54
C ILE A 28 4.85 12.94 4.85
N SER A 29 4.28 12.10 3.98
CA SER A 29 2.90 11.66 4.13
C SER A 29 2.68 10.84 5.39
N ILE A 30 3.61 9.94 5.72
CA ILE A 30 3.43 9.06 6.88
C ILE A 30 3.76 9.75 8.20
N SER A 31 4.23 10.99 8.16
CA SER A 31 4.49 11.74 9.40
C SER A 31 3.21 12.23 10.06
N ALA A 32 2.09 12.17 9.36
CA ALA A 32 0.79 12.54 9.93
C ALA A 32 0.36 11.52 10.99
N LYS A 33 -0.54 11.95 11.88
CA LYS A 33 -1.05 11.08 12.93
C LYS A 33 -2.01 10.04 12.37
N ASN A 34 -2.01 8.87 12.99
CA ASN A 34 -2.99 7.82 12.68
C ASN A 34 -2.92 7.32 11.25
N VAL A 35 -1.71 7.29 10.70
CA VAL A 35 -1.48 6.77 9.36
C VAL A 35 -1.48 5.24 9.41
N GLN A 36 -2.12 4.62 8.45
CA GLN A 36 -2.11 3.17 8.29
C GLN A 36 -0.90 2.80 7.45
N LEU A 37 0.17 2.33 8.10
CA LEU A 37 1.43 2.01 7.44
C LEU A 37 1.73 0.53 7.61
N ILE A 38 1.82 -0.19 6.50
CA ILE A 38 1.98 -1.65 6.50
C ILE A 38 3.23 -2.06 5.76
N ASP A 39 4.04 -2.88 6.43
CA ASP A 39 5.20 -3.54 5.85
C ASP A 39 4.76 -4.92 5.42
N VAL A 40 4.72 -5.18 4.11
CA VAL A 40 4.23 -6.47 3.62
C VAL A 40 5.37 -7.46 3.33
N ARG A 41 6.53 -7.25 3.95
CA ARG A 41 7.64 -8.18 3.85
C ARG A 41 7.44 -9.33 4.84
N THR A 42 8.37 -10.27 4.84
CA THR A 42 8.32 -11.35 5.82
C THR A 42 8.65 -10.83 7.22
N ALA A 43 8.27 -11.61 8.22
CA ALA A 43 8.58 -11.25 9.61
C ALA A 43 10.09 -11.13 9.84
N LEU A 44 10.86 -11.97 9.19
CA LEU A 44 12.32 -11.92 9.31
C LEU A 44 12.88 -10.61 8.77
N GLU A 45 12.42 -10.20 7.60
CA GLU A 45 12.83 -8.91 7.01
C GLU A 45 12.44 -7.76 7.92
N TYR A 46 11.22 -7.80 8.44
CA TYR A 46 10.69 -6.76 9.31
C TYR A 46 11.53 -6.62 10.59
N ARG A 47 11.86 -7.74 11.21
CA ARG A 47 12.65 -7.71 12.44
C ARG A 47 14.06 -7.21 12.23
N ALA A 48 14.60 -7.39 11.04
CA ALA A 48 15.95 -6.89 10.71
C ALA A 48 15.99 -5.38 10.55
N GLY A 49 14.84 -4.74 10.41
CA GLY A 49 14.73 -3.29 10.27
C GLY A 49 13.46 -2.96 9.52
N HIS A 50 12.76 -1.91 9.94
CA HIS A 50 11.52 -1.49 9.28
C HIS A 50 11.28 -0.01 9.54
N ILE A 51 10.35 0.56 8.78
CA ILE A 51 9.98 1.96 8.99
C ILE A 51 9.23 2.06 10.32
N GLU A 52 9.60 3.05 11.10
CA GLU A 52 9.01 3.26 12.43
C GLU A 52 7.49 3.30 12.35
N ASN A 53 6.84 2.59 13.26
CA ASN A 53 5.38 2.49 13.37
C ASN A 53 4.71 1.64 12.29
N ALA A 54 5.48 1.01 11.41
CA ALA A 54 4.88 0.10 10.43
C ALA A 54 4.40 -1.18 11.12
N VAL A 55 3.24 -1.64 10.68
CA VAL A 55 2.70 -2.94 11.12
C VAL A 55 3.08 -3.97 10.07
N ASN A 56 3.57 -5.12 10.49
CA ASN A 56 3.97 -6.16 9.55
C ASN A 56 2.81 -7.10 9.24
N ILE A 57 2.51 -7.24 7.96
CA ILE A 57 1.57 -8.24 7.46
C ILE A 57 2.27 -8.94 6.31
N ASP A 58 2.64 -10.19 6.52
CA ASP A 58 3.44 -10.96 5.56
C ASP A 58 2.67 -11.17 4.25
N PHE A 59 3.26 -10.70 3.16
CA PHE A 59 2.69 -10.87 1.82
C PHE A 59 2.36 -12.34 1.51
N PHE A 60 3.17 -13.26 2.01
CA PHE A 60 3.00 -14.67 1.68
C PHE A 60 1.89 -15.35 2.48
N ASP A 61 1.30 -14.67 3.43
CA ASP A 61 0.16 -15.22 4.18
C ASP A 61 -1.13 -14.95 3.40
N HIS A 62 -1.25 -15.59 2.25
CA HIS A 62 -2.40 -15.39 1.37
C HIS A 62 -3.71 -15.91 1.98
N ALA A 63 -3.62 -16.97 2.77
CA ALA A 63 -4.81 -17.60 3.34
C ALA A 63 -5.57 -16.68 4.29
N ASN A 64 -4.85 -15.80 4.99
CA ASN A 64 -5.45 -14.91 5.99
C ASN A 64 -5.47 -13.44 5.52
N PHE A 65 -5.40 -13.21 4.23
CA PHE A 65 -5.28 -11.84 3.71
C PHE A 65 -6.41 -10.93 4.21
N ASN A 66 -7.65 -11.36 4.03
CA ASN A 66 -8.78 -10.52 4.41
C ASN A 66 -8.81 -10.26 5.90
N GLU A 67 -8.53 -11.28 6.70
CA GLU A 67 -8.50 -11.16 8.15
C GLU A 67 -7.39 -10.23 8.62
N ASN A 68 -6.23 -10.33 7.99
CA ASN A 68 -5.08 -9.51 8.39
C ASN A 68 -5.32 -8.03 8.14
N PHE A 69 -6.13 -7.69 7.16
CA PHE A 69 -6.43 -6.30 6.85
C PHE A 69 -7.79 -5.84 7.38
N ALA A 70 -8.53 -6.73 8.04
CA ALA A 70 -9.89 -6.41 8.49
C ALA A 70 -9.96 -5.28 9.51
N GLY A 71 -8.91 -5.10 10.30
CA GLY A 71 -8.89 -4.07 11.34
C GLY A 71 -8.58 -2.66 10.85
N PHE A 72 -8.28 -2.50 9.57
CA PHE A 72 -7.91 -1.19 9.03
C PHE A 72 -9.10 -0.52 8.38
N ASP A 73 -9.07 0.82 8.37
CA ASP A 73 -10.16 1.63 7.85
C ASP A 73 -10.07 1.72 6.34
N ARG A 74 -11.05 1.17 5.64
CA ARG A 74 -11.07 1.16 4.17
C ARG A 74 -11.28 2.54 3.57
N GLU A 75 -11.84 3.47 4.33
CA GLU A 75 -12.10 4.82 3.85
C GLU A 75 -10.88 5.73 3.96
N LYS A 76 -9.87 5.31 4.73
CA LYS A 76 -8.64 6.08 4.90
C LYS A 76 -7.54 5.54 4.00
N PRO A 77 -6.59 6.38 3.60
CA PRO A 77 -5.46 5.90 2.81
C PRO A 77 -4.66 4.83 3.53
N MET A 78 -4.18 3.88 2.76
CA MET A 78 -3.29 2.83 3.24
C MET A 78 -1.92 3.06 2.64
N TYR A 79 -0.87 3.05 3.46
CA TYR A 79 0.50 3.19 3.01
C TYR A 79 1.20 1.86 3.09
N LEU A 80 1.77 1.40 1.97
CA LEU A 80 2.40 0.09 1.88
C LEU A 80 3.84 0.19 1.44
N TYR A 81 4.63 -0.79 1.85
CA TYR A 81 5.93 -1.00 1.23
C TYR A 81 6.35 -2.46 1.38
N CYS A 82 7.22 -2.90 0.49
CA CYS A 82 7.90 -4.18 0.61
C CYS A 82 9.38 -3.92 0.45
N ARG A 83 10.14 -4.90 0.01
CA ARG A 83 11.58 -4.72 -0.14
C ARG A 83 11.92 -3.83 -1.33
N SER A 84 11.31 -4.09 -2.50
CA SER A 84 11.66 -3.40 -3.74
C SER A 84 10.47 -2.89 -4.54
N GLY A 85 9.24 -3.13 -4.09
CA GLY A 85 8.04 -2.60 -4.72
C GLY A 85 7.14 -3.64 -5.38
N ASN A 86 7.62 -4.86 -5.61
CA ASN A 86 6.86 -5.85 -6.34
C ASN A 86 5.73 -6.46 -5.51
N ARG A 87 6.03 -6.91 -4.30
CA ARG A 87 5.02 -7.50 -3.42
C ARG A 87 3.97 -6.50 -3.00
N SER A 88 4.39 -5.26 -2.73
CA SER A 88 3.46 -4.22 -2.30
C SER A 88 2.51 -3.81 -3.42
N GLN A 89 2.97 -3.80 -4.68
CA GLN A 89 2.09 -3.52 -5.81
C GLN A 89 0.98 -4.57 -5.92
N ARG A 90 1.32 -5.83 -5.71
CA ARG A 90 0.34 -6.90 -5.77
C ARG A 90 -0.63 -6.82 -4.61
N THR A 91 -0.12 -6.47 -3.42
CA THR A 91 -0.97 -6.27 -2.25
C THR A 91 -1.94 -5.13 -2.48
N ALA A 92 -1.47 -4.03 -3.07
CA ALA A 92 -2.31 -2.87 -3.33
C ALA A 92 -3.51 -3.23 -4.19
N LYS A 93 -3.29 -4.02 -5.24
CA LYS A 93 -4.38 -4.44 -6.11
C LYS A 93 -5.42 -5.27 -5.37
N LYS A 94 -4.97 -6.17 -4.51
CA LYS A 94 -5.88 -7.00 -3.72
C LYS A 94 -6.67 -6.15 -2.71
N LEU A 95 -6.03 -5.13 -2.14
CA LEU A 95 -6.71 -4.25 -1.20
C LEU A 95 -7.83 -3.45 -1.87
N LEU A 96 -7.63 -3.01 -3.11
CA LEU A 96 -8.71 -2.36 -3.85
C LEU A 96 -9.88 -3.31 -4.04
N GLU A 97 -9.60 -4.58 -4.31
CA GLU A 97 -10.64 -5.58 -4.52
C GLU A 97 -11.51 -5.77 -3.28
N ILE A 98 -10.93 -5.61 -2.10
CA ILE A 98 -11.70 -5.78 -0.86
C ILE A 98 -12.21 -4.45 -0.29
N GLY A 99 -12.11 -3.38 -1.07
CA GLY A 99 -12.81 -2.14 -0.75
C GLY A 99 -12.00 -0.99 -0.23
N PHE A 100 -10.67 -1.11 -0.17
CA PHE A 100 -9.85 0.05 0.21
C PHE A 100 -9.89 1.08 -0.90
N LYS A 101 -10.00 2.35 -0.54
CA LYS A 101 -10.26 3.42 -1.49
C LYS A 101 -9.00 4.03 -2.08
N LYS A 102 -7.93 4.11 -1.29
CA LYS A 102 -6.70 4.76 -1.74
C LYS A 102 -5.49 4.08 -1.13
N ILE A 103 -4.52 3.75 -1.98
CA ILE A 103 -3.30 3.08 -1.56
C ILE A 103 -2.12 3.91 -2.03
N TYR A 104 -1.17 4.15 -1.15
CA TYR A 104 0.11 4.74 -1.49
C TYR A 104 1.19 3.69 -1.32
N ASP A 105 2.07 3.55 -2.30
CA ASP A 105 3.11 2.54 -2.31
C ASP A 105 4.47 3.21 -2.41
N LEU A 106 5.41 2.79 -1.58
CA LEU A 106 6.75 3.36 -1.56
C LEU A 106 7.55 2.90 -2.77
N LYS A 107 7.93 3.82 -3.62
CA LYS A 107 8.74 3.53 -4.80
C LYS A 107 10.07 2.93 -4.37
N GLY A 108 10.40 1.76 -4.94
CA GLY A 108 11.65 1.09 -4.62
C GLY A 108 11.67 0.38 -3.28
N GLY A 109 10.61 0.50 -2.49
CA GLY A 109 10.46 -0.22 -1.24
C GLY A 109 11.49 0.16 -0.17
N TYR A 110 11.66 -0.72 0.80
CA TYR A 110 12.58 -0.46 1.92
C TYR A 110 14.03 -0.27 1.45
N LYS A 111 14.40 -0.90 0.35
CA LYS A 111 15.74 -0.70 -0.24
C LYS A 111 16.01 0.77 -0.53
N ALA A 112 15.02 1.48 -1.07
CA ALA A 112 15.16 2.89 -1.39
C ALA A 112 15.07 3.77 -0.14
N TRP A 113 14.45 3.26 0.92
CA TRP A 113 14.25 3.99 2.16
C TRP A 113 15.50 4.02 3.01
N SER A 114 16.11 2.86 3.19
CA SER A 114 17.32 2.74 4.02
C SER A 114 18.63 2.92 3.20
#